data_500f936d02cc515155d72469551ac5bc
#
_entry.id   500f936d02cc515155d72469551ac5bc
#
_cell.length_a   1.000
_cell.length_b   1.000
_cell.length_c   1.000
_cell.angle_alpha   90.00
_cell.angle_beta   90.00
_cell.angle_gamma   90.00
#
_symmetry.space_group_name_H-M   'P 1'
#
loop_
_entity.id
_entity.type
_entity.pdbx_description
1 polymer ?
#
loop_
_entity_poly.entity_id
_entity_poly.type
_entity_poly.pdbx_seq_one_letter_code
_entity_poly.pdbx_strand_id
1 'polypeptide(L)'
;MGDSTTAGTPGFLSPLEAPPDGRGDVESQYAYWMMKLHPEWLVLNRGINGQRSDEIRERLERDVLREGCDYAIILAGVNDLYQGRTLDSIEENLVAMHKRSIRAGIRTIAATVLPYNTMSQADYKSLAALNQWIRRVSHIMGTLFCDTSATVSDPDDPTKLASSPDGLHPDPSGYRKMGEALARVIEESQVRDFTE
;
A
#
# COMPACT_ATOMS: atom_id res chain seq x y z
N MET A 1 0.72 -5.38 -2.92
CA MET A 1 1.58 -6.14 -2.00
C MET A 1 1.82 -5.33 -0.75
N GLY A 2 1.62 -5.91 0.46
CA GLY A 2 1.71 -5.18 1.73
C GLY A 2 1.28 -6.00 2.94
N ASP A 3 0.95 -5.28 4.01
CA ASP A 3 0.51 -5.81 5.30
C ASP A 3 -1.02 -5.93 5.43
N SER A 4 -1.55 -5.73 6.65
CA SER A 4 -2.98 -5.76 6.96
C SER A 4 -3.80 -4.71 6.21
N THR A 5 -3.24 -3.54 5.94
CA THR A 5 -3.91 -2.51 5.12
C THR A 5 -4.13 -3.02 3.69
N THR A 6 -3.17 -3.75 3.13
CA THR A 6 -3.34 -4.37 1.81
C THR A 6 -4.29 -5.57 1.87
N ALA A 7 -4.23 -6.37 2.94
CA ALA A 7 -5.15 -7.49 3.13
C ALA A 7 -6.62 -7.05 3.17
N GLY A 8 -6.92 -5.93 3.85
CA GLY A 8 -8.27 -5.41 4.01
C GLY A 8 -8.82 -5.56 5.44
N THR A 9 -7.92 -5.63 6.41
CA THR A 9 -8.27 -5.76 7.84
C THR A 9 -9.01 -4.49 8.34
N PRO A 10 -9.97 -4.64 9.28
CA PRO A 10 -10.39 -5.89 9.94
C PRO A 10 -11.48 -6.65 9.19
N GLY A 11 -12.06 -6.09 8.14
CA GLY A 11 -13.25 -6.65 7.48
C GLY A 11 -12.95 -7.81 6.54
N PHE A 12 -11.71 -7.94 6.05
CA PHE A 12 -11.31 -8.95 5.08
C PHE A 12 -9.97 -9.61 5.41
N LEU A 13 -9.89 -10.92 5.17
CA LEU A 13 -8.66 -11.71 5.13
C LEU A 13 -8.28 -11.99 3.68
N SER A 14 -7.04 -11.68 3.30
CA SER A 14 -6.58 -11.85 1.92
C SER A 14 -6.58 -13.30 1.45
N PRO A 15 -6.49 -13.57 0.12
CA PRO A 15 -6.33 -14.93 -0.41
C PRO A 15 -5.09 -15.66 0.11
N LEU A 16 -4.06 -14.95 0.58
CA LEU A 16 -2.89 -15.58 1.21
C LEU A 16 -3.18 -16.06 2.63
N GLU A 17 -4.11 -15.40 3.33
CA GLU A 17 -4.48 -15.74 4.72
C GLU A 17 -5.69 -16.66 4.79
N ALA A 18 -6.59 -16.59 3.80
CA ALA A 18 -7.79 -17.41 3.67
C ALA A 18 -7.98 -17.90 2.22
N PRO A 19 -7.15 -18.85 1.74
CA PRO A 19 -7.24 -19.37 0.36
C PRO A 19 -8.58 -20.07 0.09
N PRO A 20 -9.05 -20.10 -1.19
CA PRO A 20 -8.39 -19.52 -2.37
C PRO A 20 -8.68 -18.03 -2.59
N ASP A 21 -9.82 -17.52 -2.15
CA ASP A 21 -10.36 -16.22 -2.58
C ASP A 21 -10.34 -15.15 -1.48
N GLY A 22 -9.83 -15.47 -0.29
CA GLY A 22 -9.96 -14.63 0.89
C GLY A 22 -11.30 -14.85 1.60
N ARG A 23 -11.56 -14.07 2.66
CA ARG A 23 -12.78 -14.21 3.47
C ARG A 23 -13.17 -12.88 4.13
N GLY A 24 -14.44 -12.56 4.09
CA GLY A 24 -15.00 -11.41 4.78
C GLY A 24 -15.66 -10.41 3.83
N ASP A 25 -15.72 -9.14 4.26
CA ASP A 25 -16.29 -8.05 3.47
C ASP A 25 -15.32 -7.57 2.39
N VAL A 26 -15.63 -7.88 1.14
CA VAL A 26 -14.81 -7.50 -0.02
C VAL A 26 -14.62 -6.00 -0.17
N GLU A 27 -15.56 -5.19 0.32
CA GLU A 27 -15.47 -3.73 0.27
C GLU A 27 -14.38 -3.18 1.22
N SER A 28 -13.87 -4.00 2.13
CA SER A 28 -12.77 -3.65 3.02
C SER A 28 -11.38 -3.76 2.39
N GLN A 29 -11.27 -3.92 1.07
CA GLN A 29 -9.99 -3.97 0.38
C GLN A 29 -9.94 -3.01 -0.81
N TYR A 30 -8.88 -2.21 -0.90
CA TYR A 30 -8.72 -1.28 -2.03
C TYR A 30 -8.64 -1.99 -3.40
N ALA A 31 -8.14 -3.22 -3.45
CA ALA A 31 -8.07 -4.02 -4.66
C ALA A 31 -9.47 -4.28 -5.27
N TYR A 32 -10.48 -4.53 -4.44
CA TYR A 32 -11.86 -4.67 -4.89
C TYR A 32 -12.37 -3.40 -5.58
N TRP A 33 -12.11 -2.24 -4.98
CA TRP A 33 -12.56 -0.97 -5.54
C TRP A 33 -11.85 -0.60 -6.84
N MET A 34 -10.56 -0.96 -6.98
CA MET A 34 -9.86 -0.83 -8.25
C MET A 34 -10.50 -1.67 -9.36
N MET A 35 -10.82 -2.94 -9.09
CA MET A 35 -11.52 -3.81 -10.05
C MET A 35 -12.99 -3.39 -10.27
N LYS A 36 -13.61 -2.73 -9.30
CA LYS A 36 -14.96 -2.18 -9.45
C LYS A 36 -14.99 -1.00 -10.44
N LEU A 37 -13.93 -0.17 -10.44
CA LEU A 37 -13.75 0.93 -11.37
C LEU A 37 -13.31 0.44 -12.76
N HIS A 38 -12.45 -0.56 -12.77
CA HIS A 38 -11.84 -1.15 -13.96
C HIS A 38 -12.11 -2.66 -13.98
N PRO A 39 -13.28 -3.10 -14.47
CA PRO A 39 -13.63 -4.53 -14.50
C PRO A 39 -12.71 -5.38 -15.39
N GLU A 40 -11.96 -4.74 -16.27
CA GLU A 40 -10.94 -5.37 -17.13
C GLU A 40 -9.61 -5.63 -16.40
N TRP A 41 -9.40 -5.05 -15.21
CA TRP A 41 -8.18 -5.26 -14.44
C TRP A 41 -8.30 -6.48 -13.54
N LEU A 42 -7.22 -7.24 -13.44
CA LEU A 42 -7.03 -8.26 -12.40
C LEU A 42 -6.10 -7.70 -11.32
N VAL A 43 -6.63 -7.39 -10.15
CA VAL A 43 -5.85 -6.87 -9.01
C VAL A 43 -5.70 -7.96 -7.94
N LEU A 44 -4.51 -8.53 -7.84
CA LEU A 44 -4.19 -9.58 -6.88
C LEU A 44 -3.90 -8.98 -5.50
N ASN A 45 -4.72 -9.31 -4.52
CA ASN A 45 -4.47 -8.92 -3.13
C ASN A 45 -3.41 -9.85 -2.51
N ARG A 46 -2.22 -9.32 -2.28
CA ARG A 46 -1.06 -9.98 -1.67
C ARG A 46 -0.72 -9.33 -0.31
N GLY A 47 -1.75 -9.04 0.50
CA GLY A 47 -1.61 -8.57 1.88
C GLY A 47 -1.46 -9.73 2.87
N ILE A 48 -0.68 -9.54 3.93
CA ILE A 48 -0.62 -10.46 5.08
C ILE A 48 -0.54 -9.63 6.36
N ASN A 49 -1.44 -9.92 7.29
CA ASN A 49 -1.56 -9.19 8.55
C ASN A 49 -0.26 -9.18 9.35
N GLY A 50 0.07 -8.03 9.94
CA GLY A 50 1.18 -7.88 10.88
C GLY A 50 2.57 -7.89 10.26
N GLN A 51 2.70 -8.09 8.95
CA GLN A 51 4.00 -8.17 8.30
C GLN A 51 4.72 -6.82 8.22
N ARG A 52 6.03 -6.86 8.53
CA ARG A 52 6.97 -5.76 8.33
C ARG A 52 7.49 -5.74 6.89
N SER A 53 8.18 -4.67 6.56
CA SER A 53 8.79 -4.46 5.23
C SER A 53 9.80 -5.54 4.85
N ASP A 54 10.57 -6.09 5.82
CA ASP A 54 11.52 -7.19 5.59
C ASP A 54 10.79 -8.49 5.20
N GLU A 55 9.74 -8.87 5.91
CA GLU A 55 8.93 -10.06 5.64
C GLU A 55 8.17 -9.95 4.30
N ILE A 56 7.67 -8.75 3.98
CA ILE A 56 7.05 -8.46 2.69
C ILE A 56 8.09 -8.59 1.56
N ARG A 57 9.31 -8.06 1.76
CA ARG A 57 10.42 -8.17 0.80
C ARG A 57 10.80 -9.62 0.52
N GLU A 58 10.82 -10.50 1.53
CA GLU A 58 11.17 -11.92 1.38
C GLU A 58 10.27 -12.64 0.38
N ARG A 59 8.98 -12.29 0.35
CA ARG A 59 8.01 -12.94 -0.55
C ARG A 59 7.78 -12.22 -1.88
N LEU A 60 8.53 -11.15 -2.18
CA LEU A 60 8.41 -10.39 -3.44
C LEU A 60 8.53 -11.27 -4.68
N GLU A 61 9.49 -12.21 -4.67
CA GLU A 61 9.72 -13.14 -5.79
C GLU A 61 8.46 -13.95 -6.10
N ARG A 62 7.87 -14.55 -5.07
CA ARG A 62 6.69 -15.41 -5.19
C ARG A 62 5.45 -14.63 -5.57
N ASP A 63 5.23 -13.49 -4.89
CA ASP A 63 3.93 -12.80 -4.89
C ASP A 63 3.82 -11.68 -5.93
N VAL A 64 4.94 -11.30 -6.56
CA VAL A 64 4.99 -10.23 -7.56
C VAL A 64 5.77 -10.66 -8.81
N LEU A 65 7.05 -11.04 -8.67
CA LEU A 65 7.92 -11.19 -9.83
C LEU A 65 7.51 -12.39 -10.71
N ARG A 66 6.99 -13.47 -10.11
CA ARG A 66 6.51 -14.66 -10.84
C ARG A 66 5.08 -14.53 -11.37
N GLU A 67 4.32 -13.53 -10.93
CA GLU A 67 2.93 -13.33 -11.36
C GLU A 67 2.84 -12.70 -12.75
N GLY A 68 3.91 -12.09 -13.25
CA GLY A 68 3.95 -11.45 -14.58
C GLY A 68 3.01 -10.24 -14.67
N CYS A 69 2.86 -9.50 -13.59
CA CYS A 69 1.99 -8.33 -13.52
C CYS A 69 2.63 -7.10 -14.18
N ASP A 70 1.80 -6.22 -14.75
CA ASP A 70 2.25 -4.94 -15.32
C ASP A 70 2.62 -3.92 -14.25
N TYR A 71 1.88 -3.93 -13.12
CA TYR A 71 2.03 -3.00 -12.02
C TYR A 71 2.15 -3.71 -10.68
N ALA A 72 2.94 -3.15 -9.77
CA ALA A 72 3.02 -3.58 -8.38
C ALA A 72 2.87 -2.40 -7.41
N ILE A 73 1.79 -2.39 -6.63
CA ILE A 73 1.59 -1.45 -5.54
C ILE A 73 2.35 -1.99 -4.33
N ILE A 74 3.25 -1.17 -3.76
CA ILE A 74 4.03 -1.50 -2.56
C ILE A 74 3.60 -0.54 -1.45
N LEU A 75 2.97 -1.10 -0.41
CA LEU A 75 2.49 -0.39 0.77
C LEU A 75 2.97 -1.16 2.01
N ALA A 76 4.01 -0.66 2.68
CA ALA A 76 4.62 -1.32 3.84
C ALA A 76 5.35 -0.31 4.73
N GLY A 77 5.46 -0.61 6.02
CA GLY A 77 6.25 0.18 6.98
C GLY A 77 5.53 0.51 8.29
N VAL A 78 4.20 0.42 8.38
CA VAL A 78 3.49 0.73 9.62
C VAL A 78 3.85 -0.24 10.75
N ASN A 79 3.95 -1.54 10.47
CA ASN A 79 4.32 -2.55 11.45
C ASN A 79 5.80 -2.44 11.86
N ASP A 80 6.65 -1.98 10.96
CA ASP A 80 8.05 -1.67 11.27
C ASP A 80 8.12 -0.55 12.33
N LEU A 81 7.42 0.56 12.09
CA LEU A 81 7.35 1.69 13.02
C LEU A 81 6.76 1.26 14.36
N TYR A 82 5.64 0.54 14.34
CA TYR A 82 4.98 0.03 15.55
C TYR A 82 5.91 -0.88 16.38
N GLN A 83 6.80 -1.63 15.71
CA GLN A 83 7.78 -2.52 16.36
C GLN A 83 9.13 -1.86 16.61
N GLY A 84 9.25 -0.54 16.44
CA GLY A 84 10.46 0.24 16.75
C GLY A 84 11.63 -0.01 15.80
N ARG A 85 11.38 -0.43 14.55
CA ARG A 85 12.41 -0.55 13.52
C ARG A 85 12.88 0.82 13.05
N THR A 86 14.13 0.91 12.63
CA THR A 86 14.70 2.17 12.14
C THR A 86 14.15 2.55 10.77
N LEU A 87 14.06 3.83 10.48
CA LEU A 87 13.67 4.31 9.15
C LEU A 87 14.61 3.76 8.06
N ASP A 88 15.91 3.76 8.30
CA ASP A 88 16.90 3.25 7.35
C ASP A 88 16.59 1.81 6.92
N SER A 89 16.21 0.94 7.88
CA SER A 89 15.88 -0.46 7.56
C SER A 89 14.61 -0.57 6.71
N ILE A 90 13.61 0.27 6.95
CA ILE A 90 12.37 0.31 6.15
C ILE A 90 12.69 0.82 4.74
N GLU A 91 13.45 1.90 4.65
CA GLU A 91 13.88 2.53 3.41
C GLU A 91 14.66 1.55 2.51
N GLU A 92 15.61 0.81 3.09
CA GLU A 92 16.38 -0.23 2.39
C GLU A 92 15.45 -1.31 1.80
N ASN A 93 14.46 -1.78 2.59
CA ASN A 93 13.52 -2.81 2.15
C ASN A 93 12.63 -2.30 1.00
N LEU A 94 12.07 -1.09 1.13
CA LEU A 94 11.26 -0.47 0.10
C LEU A 94 12.05 -0.27 -1.22
N VAL A 95 13.25 0.31 -1.13
CA VAL A 95 14.13 0.48 -2.30
C VAL A 95 14.46 -0.86 -2.96
N ALA A 96 14.75 -1.90 -2.17
CA ALA A 96 15.05 -3.22 -2.70
C ALA A 96 13.86 -3.82 -3.45
N MET A 97 12.63 -3.67 -2.93
CA MET A 97 11.42 -4.16 -3.58
C MET A 97 11.16 -3.41 -4.90
N HIS A 98 11.21 -2.09 -4.89
CA HIS A 98 11.03 -1.28 -6.09
C HIS A 98 12.09 -1.62 -7.16
N LYS A 99 13.38 -1.63 -6.80
CA LYS A 99 14.46 -1.92 -7.73
C LYS A 99 14.34 -3.31 -8.37
N ARG A 100 13.96 -4.33 -7.58
CA ARG A 100 13.79 -5.69 -8.11
C ARG A 100 12.61 -5.77 -9.08
N SER A 101 11.48 -5.13 -8.76
CA SER A 101 10.31 -5.08 -9.63
C SER A 101 10.59 -4.34 -10.94
N ILE A 102 11.24 -3.18 -10.87
CA ILE A 102 11.63 -2.41 -12.06
C ILE A 102 12.58 -3.21 -12.96
N ARG A 103 13.56 -3.91 -12.40
CA ARG A 103 14.46 -4.79 -13.17
C ARG A 103 13.74 -5.95 -13.84
N ALA A 104 12.62 -6.38 -13.30
CA ALA A 104 11.74 -7.39 -13.90
C ALA A 104 10.76 -6.80 -14.94
N GLY A 105 10.84 -5.51 -15.26
CA GLY A 105 9.94 -4.83 -16.18
C GLY A 105 8.59 -4.43 -15.59
N ILE A 106 8.42 -4.53 -14.26
CA ILE A 106 7.17 -4.22 -13.57
C ILE A 106 7.19 -2.74 -13.14
N ARG A 107 6.17 -1.99 -13.52
CA ARG A 107 5.99 -0.60 -13.05
C ARG A 107 5.53 -0.60 -11.60
N THR A 108 6.16 0.17 -10.74
CA THR A 108 5.83 0.16 -9.31
C THR A 108 5.16 1.46 -8.88
N ILE A 109 4.19 1.31 -7.96
CA ILE A 109 3.53 2.42 -7.27
C ILE A 109 4.02 2.42 -5.82
N ALA A 110 4.71 3.50 -5.42
CA ALA A 110 5.08 3.76 -4.05
C ALA A 110 3.89 4.42 -3.34
N ALA A 111 3.27 3.70 -2.40
CA ALA A 111 2.13 4.18 -1.63
C ALA A 111 2.58 4.65 -0.24
N THR A 112 2.05 5.78 0.25
CA THR A 112 2.35 6.29 1.59
C THR A 112 1.66 5.45 2.67
N VAL A 113 2.34 5.29 3.81
CA VAL A 113 1.90 4.51 4.97
C VAL A 113 0.86 5.29 5.75
N LEU A 114 -0.22 4.60 6.18
CA LEU A 114 -1.34 5.22 6.87
C LEU A 114 -1.04 5.49 8.34
N PRO A 115 -1.63 6.53 8.96
CA PRO A 115 -1.64 6.69 10.41
C PRO A 115 -2.58 5.65 11.06
N TYR A 116 -2.49 5.51 12.39
CA TYR A 116 -3.45 4.79 13.20
C TYR A 116 -3.83 5.62 14.44
N ASN A 117 -5.07 5.49 14.93
CA ASN A 117 -5.66 6.45 15.87
C ASN A 117 -5.00 6.49 17.25
N THR A 118 -4.27 5.43 17.63
CA THR A 118 -3.55 5.35 18.91
C THR A 118 -2.05 5.67 18.77
N MET A 119 -1.63 6.18 17.60
CA MET A 119 -0.25 6.54 17.34
C MET A 119 0.24 7.65 18.28
N SER A 120 1.42 7.47 18.86
CA SER A 120 2.05 8.53 19.63
C SER A 120 2.53 9.67 18.73
N GLN A 121 2.72 10.87 19.28
CA GLN A 121 3.27 12.01 18.54
C GLN A 121 4.68 11.71 17.98
N ALA A 122 5.47 10.89 18.67
CA ALA A 122 6.80 10.48 18.21
C ALA A 122 6.71 9.54 17.00
N ASP A 123 5.81 8.55 17.07
CA ASP A 123 5.58 7.61 15.97
C ASP A 123 5.02 8.32 14.73
N TYR A 124 4.11 9.29 14.94
CA TYR A 124 3.61 10.11 13.83
C TYR A 124 4.72 10.92 13.15
N LYS A 125 5.67 11.47 13.90
CA LYS A 125 6.83 12.14 13.30
C LYS A 125 7.66 11.19 12.44
N SER A 126 7.85 9.96 12.90
CA SER A 126 8.55 8.92 12.14
C SER A 126 7.77 8.51 10.89
N LEU A 127 6.44 8.36 11.00
CA LEU A 127 5.55 8.10 9.87
C LEU A 127 5.61 9.22 8.83
N ALA A 128 5.51 10.47 9.27
CA ALA A 128 5.58 11.64 8.39
C ALA A 128 6.93 11.73 7.66
N ALA A 129 8.03 11.45 8.37
CA ALA A 129 9.37 11.38 7.78
C ALA A 129 9.48 10.27 6.73
N LEU A 130 8.95 9.07 7.03
CA LEU A 130 8.89 7.95 6.08
C LEU A 130 8.07 8.32 4.83
N ASN A 131 6.88 8.89 5.01
CA ASN A 131 6.00 9.27 3.88
C ASN A 131 6.63 10.37 3.01
N GLN A 132 7.30 11.34 3.64
CA GLN A 132 8.07 12.33 2.89
C GLN A 132 9.24 11.71 2.12
N TRP A 133 9.92 10.73 2.70
CA TRP A 133 10.98 9.99 2.03
C TRP A 133 10.42 9.16 0.87
N ILE A 134 9.30 8.43 1.04
CA ILE A 134 8.62 7.67 -0.02
C ILE A 134 8.32 8.57 -1.22
N ARG A 135 7.75 9.76 -0.99
CA ARG A 135 7.48 10.74 -2.05
C ARG A 135 8.76 11.13 -2.79
N ARG A 136 9.81 11.47 -2.06
CA ARG A 136 11.09 11.90 -2.65
C ARG A 136 11.77 10.78 -3.42
N VAL A 137 11.84 9.58 -2.85
CA VAL A 137 12.53 8.46 -3.48
C VAL A 137 11.76 7.94 -4.70
N SER A 138 10.42 7.98 -4.69
CA SER A 138 9.62 7.61 -5.87
C SER A 138 9.97 8.48 -7.08
N HIS A 139 10.10 9.78 -6.87
CA HIS A 139 10.53 10.71 -7.94
C HIS A 139 11.95 10.38 -8.45
N ILE A 140 12.90 10.12 -7.55
CA ILE A 140 14.29 9.79 -7.91
C ILE A 140 14.37 8.48 -8.69
N MET A 141 13.54 7.49 -8.33
CA MET A 141 13.54 6.16 -8.95
C MET A 141 12.67 6.08 -10.21
N GLY A 142 11.90 7.13 -10.54
CA GLY A 142 10.93 7.11 -11.63
C GLY A 142 9.76 6.15 -11.38
N THR A 143 9.43 5.85 -10.13
CA THR A 143 8.25 5.06 -9.79
C THR A 143 7.01 5.95 -9.75
N LEU A 144 5.84 5.36 -9.95
CA LEU A 144 4.58 6.04 -9.69
C LEU A 144 4.44 6.30 -8.19
N PHE A 145 3.70 7.34 -7.82
CA PHE A 145 3.48 7.73 -6.43
C PHE A 145 1.99 7.90 -6.15
N CYS A 146 1.53 7.34 -5.03
CA CYS A 146 0.19 7.54 -4.52
C CYS A 146 0.23 7.94 -3.04
N ASP A 147 -0.36 9.09 -2.70
CA ASP A 147 -0.51 9.52 -1.31
C ASP A 147 -1.75 8.87 -0.67
N THR A 148 -1.67 7.58 -0.42
CA THR A 148 -2.76 6.80 0.20
C THR A 148 -3.09 7.30 1.60
N SER A 149 -2.09 7.76 2.36
CA SER A 149 -2.29 8.36 3.68
C SER A 149 -3.22 9.56 3.62
N ALA A 150 -2.97 10.49 2.71
CA ALA A 150 -3.78 11.71 2.57
C ALA A 150 -5.24 11.40 2.19
N THR A 151 -5.51 10.26 1.53
CA THR A 151 -6.89 9.91 1.14
C THR A 151 -7.77 9.47 2.30
N VAL A 152 -7.18 9.00 3.39
CA VAL A 152 -7.90 8.38 4.51
C VAL A 152 -7.67 9.07 5.86
N SER A 153 -6.70 9.98 5.94
CA SER A 153 -6.48 10.76 7.16
C SER A 153 -7.64 11.71 7.43
N ASP A 154 -7.88 11.98 8.70
CA ASP A 154 -8.82 13.00 9.13
C ASP A 154 -8.33 14.39 8.66
N PRO A 155 -9.14 15.18 7.96
CA PRO A 155 -8.74 16.49 7.47
C PRO A 155 -8.41 17.50 8.58
N ASP A 156 -9.01 17.33 9.76
CA ASP A 156 -8.80 18.21 10.92
C ASP A 156 -7.68 17.70 11.83
N ASP A 157 -7.37 16.40 11.79
CA ASP A 157 -6.28 15.76 12.53
C ASP A 157 -5.56 14.71 11.67
N PRO A 158 -4.60 15.08 10.83
CA PRO A 158 -3.93 14.16 9.91
C PRO A 158 -3.10 13.07 10.61
N THR A 159 -3.00 13.12 11.94
CA THR A 159 -2.39 12.04 12.74
C THR A 159 -3.30 10.83 12.91
N LYS A 160 -4.55 10.92 12.46
CA LYS A 160 -5.59 9.90 12.61
C LYS A 160 -6.22 9.52 11.28
N LEU A 161 -6.86 8.35 11.26
CA LEU A 161 -7.79 7.96 10.22
C LEU A 161 -9.12 8.70 10.41
N ALA A 162 -9.71 9.20 9.31
CA ALA A 162 -11.00 9.87 9.33
C ALA A 162 -12.14 8.96 9.82
N SER A 163 -12.06 7.67 9.49
CA SER A 163 -12.96 6.62 9.99
C SER A 163 -12.20 5.31 10.10
N SER A 164 -12.35 4.65 11.25
CA SER A 164 -11.65 3.41 11.56
C SER A 164 -12.46 2.56 12.53
N PRO A 165 -12.82 1.31 12.18
CA PRO A 165 -13.60 0.44 13.06
C PRO A 165 -12.81 -0.10 14.25
N ASP A 166 -11.48 -0.19 14.13
CA ASP A 166 -10.59 -0.77 15.15
C ASP A 166 -9.50 0.21 15.62
N GLY A 167 -9.50 1.44 15.09
CA GLY A 167 -8.50 2.45 15.38
C GLY A 167 -7.15 2.25 14.68
N LEU A 168 -7.01 1.19 13.87
CA LEU A 168 -5.76 0.83 13.18
C LEU A 168 -5.89 0.84 11.66
N HIS A 169 -7.07 0.51 11.15
CA HIS A 169 -7.33 0.33 9.72
C HIS A 169 -8.50 1.19 9.25
N PRO A 170 -8.52 1.59 7.97
CA PRO A 170 -9.66 2.30 7.39
C PRO A 170 -10.95 1.47 7.43
N ASP A 171 -12.08 2.14 7.42
CA ASP A 171 -13.37 1.53 7.11
C ASP A 171 -13.51 1.26 5.60
N PRO A 172 -14.59 0.58 5.13
CA PRO A 172 -14.81 0.35 3.69
C PRO A 172 -14.78 1.62 2.85
N SER A 173 -15.25 2.75 3.38
CA SER A 173 -15.22 4.03 2.64
C SER A 173 -13.79 4.55 2.46
N GLY A 174 -12.93 4.35 3.46
CA GLY A 174 -11.51 4.66 3.38
C GLY A 174 -10.80 3.76 2.36
N TYR A 175 -11.06 2.45 2.38
CA TYR A 175 -10.52 1.52 1.37
C TYR A 175 -10.98 1.87 -0.04
N ARG A 176 -12.22 2.34 -0.20
CA ARG A 176 -12.70 2.85 -1.48
C ARG A 176 -11.88 4.05 -1.96
N LYS A 177 -11.66 5.06 -1.12
CA LYS A 177 -10.85 6.23 -1.46
C LYS A 177 -9.42 5.84 -1.87
N MET A 178 -8.82 4.88 -1.17
CA MET A 178 -7.51 4.34 -1.53
C MET A 178 -7.53 3.67 -2.92
N GLY A 179 -8.53 2.83 -3.19
CA GLY A 179 -8.69 2.16 -4.48
C GLY A 179 -8.86 3.14 -5.63
N GLU A 180 -9.70 4.17 -5.45
CA GLU A 180 -9.93 5.25 -6.42
C GLU A 180 -8.64 6.05 -6.69
N ALA A 181 -7.86 6.36 -5.65
CA ALA A 181 -6.60 7.09 -5.80
C ALA A 181 -5.52 6.26 -6.52
N LEU A 182 -5.39 4.98 -6.17
CA LEU A 182 -4.45 4.06 -6.79
C LEU A 182 -4.80 3.79 -8.28
N ALA A 183 -6.08 3.62 -8.59
CA ALA A 183 -6.56 3.46 -9.97
C ALA A 183 -6.20 4.69 -10.81
N ARG A 184 -6.50 5.89 -10.31
CA ARG A 184 -6.17 7.14 -11.00
C ARG A 184 -4.69 7.29 -11.32
N VAL A 185 -3.79 6.90 -10.42
CA VAL A 185 -2.34 6.94 -10.65
C VAL A 185 -1.93 6.05 -11.84
N ILE A 186 -2.56 4.88 -11.98
CA ILE A 186 -2.32 3.98 -13.11
C ILE A 186 -2.87 4.58 -14.40
N GLU A 187 -4.12 5.07 -14.40
CA GLU A 187 -4.75 5.72 -15.56
C GLU A 187 -3.90 6.87 -16.10
N GLU A 188 -3.50 7.79 -15.22
CA GLU A 188 -2.66 8.94 -15.58
C GLU A 188 -1.31 8.51 -16.16
N SER A 189 -0.77 7.38 -15.70
CA SER A 189 0.49 6.86 -16.22
C SER A 189 0.33 6.28 -17.62
N GLN A 190 -0.80 5.62 -17.89
CA GLN A 190 -1.09 5.05 -19.23
C GLN A 190 -1.30 6.16 -20.28
N VAL A 191 -1.98 7.25 -19.91
CA VAL A 191 -2.19 8.39 -20.82
C VAL A 191 -0.85 9.03 -21.25
N ARG A 192 0.13 9.13 -20.35
CA ARG A 192 1.46 9.67 -20.66
C ARG A 192 2.22 8.81 -21.68
N ASP A 193 2.13 7.49 -21.55
CA ASP A 193 2.79 6.55 -22.48
C ASP A 193 2.26 6.66 -23.93
N PHE A 194 1.03 7.15 -24.12
CA PHE A 194 0.45 7.37 -25.46
C PHE A 194 0.79 8.75 -26.07
N THR A 195 1.37 9.66 -25.28
CA THR A 195 1.64 11.05 -25.71
C THR A 195 3.13 11.35 -25.92
N GLU A 196 4.01 10.42 -25.56
CA GLU A 196 5.46 10.45 -25.84
C GLU A 196 5.80 9.55 -27.04
#